data_37ec2ac88a7b18048e118b1973ab164d
#
_entry.id   37ec2ac88a7b18048e118b1973ab164d
#
_cell.length_a   1.000
_cell.length_b   1.000
_cell.length_c   1.000
_cell.angle_alpha   90.00
_cell.angle_beta   90.00
_cell.angle_gamma   90.00
#
_symmetry.space_group_name_H-M   'P 1'
#
loop_
_entity.id
_entity.type
_entity.pdbx_description
1 polymer ?
#
loop_
_entity_poly.entity_id
_entity_poly.type
_entity_poly.pdbx_seq_one_letter_code
_entity_poly.pdbx_strand_id
1 'polypeptide(L)'
;MNFQTIAASKPQGTLPSDGVPLKKNLPDRQRLVRKLKSMYEDRRDWVDRWKEIRDYQLPFVGEFDDTADKTNPARRRDLKIVHGVAWRAAQVFAAGVMSGLTPPSRQWFRFAYRRPELNTNVEAMKVLDTRQEIVSSVLAKSNFYNSIHTVYLELPFGQCPMAIFYDAENGVRFQTMTIGTYALEADGFGKVTTFARKYDMTLQQLADCFGVDALPDNLKGLLDNQANLTKKYKVCWMVEPNSDKLPGYMDRLNMPYRSVYWLEKSESDEYLYVGGFEEEAVPVARYLVSGNEAYARGPAWFAEGDSKMLQLLKKDYLTAIELKIKPPMQGSPSLMNNGGINLMPGGLTAVDDQTQDMVKPLFAVDLDLKDAQEEIIRVEDAIKRAYSADLFLMLDNLDNSRMTAREVMERTQEKLQQLGPVVERLQDEFLTLILQRVYNIIDRSGGFPPVPEELQDILSEEDVEVDYISPLAQAQKMSGLVNIEQAIAQTGQMAQVWPEVTKKINPLGAITKYFEMLGVPAMALRSDEEVQEMLKQEQQEMQRQQEMQEGLAMAQAAAPAAEAAKNLTAAANDSNPAITSWLGVLGGWE
;
A
#
# COMPACT_ATOMS: atom_id res chain seq x y z
N MET A 1 8.62 -0.01 -27.26
CA MET A 1 8.41 1.19 -26.42
C MET A 1 9.58 2.13 -26.63
N ASN A 2 9.34 3.29 -27.12
CA ASN A 2 10.41 4.26 -27.41
C ASN A 2 10.60 5.11 -26.14
N PHE A 3 11.78 5.07 -25.50
CA PHE A 3 12.09 5.91 -24.33
C PHE A 3 11.99 7.41 -24.64
N GLN A 4 12.05 7.79 -25.90
CA GLN A 4 11.77 9.17 -26.34
C GLN A 4 10.31 9.58 -26.06
N THR A 5 9.36 8.67 -26.07
CA THR A 5 7.95 8.93 -25.77
C THR A 5 7.69 8.95 -24.24
N ILE A 6 8.49 8.18 -23.48
CA ILE A 6 8.40 8.12 -22.00
C ILE A 6 9.00 9.39 -21.36
N ALA A 7 9.95 10.05 -22.04
CA ALA A 7 10.64 11.26 -21.55
C ALA A 7 10.00 12.58 -22.04
N ALA A 8 9.01 12.51 -22.91
CA ALA A 8 8.39 13.70 -23.50
C ALA A 8 7.09 14.11 -22.78
N SER A 9 7.13 14.34 -21.48
CA SER A 9 6.31 15.40 -20.93
C SER A 9 6.95 16.72 -21.40
N LYS A 10 6.33 17.39 -22.36
CA LYS A 10 6.80 18.73 -22.80
C LYS A 10 6.83 19.63 -21.58
N PRO A 11 7.98 20.21 -21.20
CA PRO A 11 7.96 21.30 -20.25
C PRO A 11 7.23 22.47 -20.91
N GLN A 12 6.12 22.88 -20.36
CA GLN A 12 5.52 24.18 -20.68
C GLN A 12 6.36 25.27 -20.00
N GLY A 13 7.47 25.58 -20.58
CA GLY A 13 8.29 26.71 -20.22
C GLY A 13 8.98 27.18 -21.49
N THR A 14 8.73 28.40 -21.92
CA THR A 14 9.47 29.08 -23.00
C THR A 14 10.95 29.04 -22.68
N LEU A 15 11.70 28.27 -23.47
CA LEU A 15 13.16 28.24 -23.43
C LEU A 15 13.70 29.68 -23.63
N PRO A 16 14.59 30.17 -22.78
CA PRO A 16 15.45 31.27 -23.14
C PRO A 16 16.33 30.80 -24.32
N SER A 17 16.33 31.54 -25.38
CA SER A 17 17.03 31.22 -26.63
C SER A 17 18.56 31.32 -26.59
N ASP A 18 19.15 31.43 -25.41
CA ASP A 18 20.59 31.60 -25.26
C ASP A 18 21.27 30.26 -25.04
N GLY A 19 21.84 29.77 -26.12
CA GLY A 19 22.50 28.47 -26.22
C GLY A 19 23.62 28.23 -25.21
N VAL A 20 23.28 27.71 -24.05
CA VAL A 20 24.26 27.02 -23.20
C VAL A 20 24.53 25.66 -23.85
N PRO A 21 25.76 25.35 -24.20
CA PRO A 21 26.07 24.10 -24.91
C PRO A 21 25.73 22.91 -24.03
N LEU A 22 24.80 22.05 -24.51
CA LEU A 22 24.34 20.80 -23.92
C LEU A 22 25.48 19.87 -23.41
N LYS A 23 26.69 20.04 -23.90
CA LYS A 23 27.86 19.24 -23.48
C LYS A 23 28.41 19.56 -22.09
N LYS A 24 28.08 20.71 -21.49
CA LYS A 24 28.67 21.12 -20.20
C LYS A 24 28.05 20.46 -18.95
N ASN A 25 26.85 19.88 -19.05
CA ASN A 25 26.11 19.32 -17.92
C ASN A 25 25.94 17.78 -17.97
N LEU A 26 26.68 17.10 -18.85
CA LEU A 26 26.69 15.65 -18.81
C LEU A 26 27.45 15.19 -17.58
N PRO A 27 26.94 14.20 -16.83
CA PRO A 27 27.61 13.67 -15.66
C PRO A 27 28.94 13.01 -16.05
N ASP A 28 29.92 13.01 -15.14
CA ASP A 28 31.15 12.25 -15.32
C ASP A 28 30.85 10.75 -15.26
N ARG A 29 31.05 10.04 -16.38
CA ARG A 29 30.81 8.61 -16.49
C ARG A 29 31.70 7.80 -15.53
N GLN A 30 32.95 8.18 -15.37
CA GLN A 30 33.85 7.45 -14.49
C GLN A 30 33.40 7.54 -13.02
N ARG A 31 32.83 8.69 -12.62
CA ARG A 31 32.20 8.85 -11.30
C ARG A 31 31.03 7.89 -11.14
N LEU A 32 30.11 7.84 -12.13
CA LEU A 32 28.93 6.96 -12.08
C LEU A 32 29.30 5.49 -12.07
N VAL A 33 30.30 5.07 -12.86
CA VAL A 33 30.79 3.69 -12.88
C VAL A 33 31.41 3.30 -11.53
N ARG A 34 32.23 4.20 -10.93
CA ARG A 34 32.80 3.96 -9.59
C ARG A 34 31.72 3.87 -8.52
N LYS A 35 30.73 4.78 -8.55
CA LYS A 35 29.58 4.77 -7.65
C LYS A 35 28.78 3.47 -7.79
N LEU A 36 28.45 3.07 -9.00
CA LEU A 36 27.76 1.82 -9.29
C LEU A 36 28.52 0.61 -8.71
N LYS A 37 29.84 0.58 -8.89
CA LYS A 37 30.68 -0.50 -8.38
C LYS A 37 30.65 -0.56 -6.86
N SER A 38 30.83 0.58 -6.17
CA SER A 38 30.72 0.67 -4.71
C SER A 38 29.37 0.16 -4.21
N MET A 39 28.24 0.62 -4.78
CA MET A 39 26.89 0.18 -4.39
C MET A 39 26.70 -1.34 -4.53
N TYR A 40 27.33 -1.95 -5.57
CA TYR A 40 27.28 -3.40 -5.77
C TYR A 40 28.20 -4.17 -4.85
N GLU A 41 29.30 -3.58 -4.40
CA GLU A 41 30.20 -4.13 -3.39
C GLU A 41 29.55 -4.08 -2.00
N ASP A 42 28.97 -2.97 -1.62
CA ASP A 42 28.30 -2.75 -0.32
C ASP A 42 27.11 -3.69 -0.10
N ARG A 43 26.42 -4.09 -1.15
CA ARG A 43 25.31 -5.03 -1.04
C ARG A 43 25.71 -6.51 -0.98
N ARG A 44 26.99 -6.86 -1.11
CA ARG A 44 27.46 -8.23 -1.29
C ARG A 44 26.99 -9.18 -0.18
N ASP A 45 27.13 -8.76 1.07
CA ASP A 45 26.76 -9.57 2.23
C ASP A 45 25.24 -9.79 2.30
N TRP A 46 24.45 -8.81 1.84
CA TRP A 46 23.01 -8.90 1.71
C TRP A 46 22.60 -9.93 0.64
N VAL A 47 23.28 -9.96 -0.48
CA VAL A 47 23.01 -10.90 -1.58
C VAL A 47 23.15 -12.34 -1.13
N ASP A 48 24.15 -12.65 -0.32
CA ASP A 48 24.36 -14.02 0.17
C ASP A 48 23.21 -14.47 1.08
N ARG A 49 22.71 -13.58 1.94
CA ARG A 49 21.52 -13.86 2.76
C ARG A 49 20.25 -13.97 1.91
N TRP A 50 20.06 -13.11 0.93
CA TRP A 50 18.89 -13.21 0.03
C TRP A 50 18.89 -14.51 -0.77
N LYS A 51 20.05 -15.02 -1.19
CA LYS A 51 20.16 -16.34 -1.82
C LYS A 51 19.73 -17.48 -0.88
N GLU A 52 20.12 -17.41 0.39
CA GLU A 52 19.68 -18.39 1.38
C GLU A 52 18.18 -18.34 1.59
N ILE A 53 17.59 -17.15 1.74
CA ILE A 53 16.14 -16.98 1.84
C ILE A 53 15.44 -17.54 0.60
N ARG A 54 15.94 -17.23 -0.61
CA ARG A 54 15.39 -17.81 -1.84
C ARG A 54 15.41 -19.34 -1.78
N ASP A 55 16.54 -19.92 -1.47
CA ASP A 55 16.76 -21.37 -1.57
C ASP A 55 15.91 -22.17 -0.57
N TYR A 56 15.58 -21.62 0.59
CA TYR A 56 14.87 -22.32 1.66
C TYR A 56 13.41 -21.89 1.84
N GLN A 57 13.01 -20.71 1.32
CA GLN A 57 11.68 -20.15 1.57
C GLN A 57 10.96 -19.69 0.30
N LEU A 58 11.64 -18.94 -0.59
CA LEU A 58 11.04 -18.20 -1.71
C LEU A 58 11.67 -18.57 -3.05
N PRO A 59 11.61 -19.84 -3.51
CA PRO A 59 12.40 -20.33 -4.65
C PRO A 59 12.01 -19.71 -5.99
N PHE A 60 10.81 -19.12 -6.08
CA PHE A 60 10.28 -18.56 -7.31
C PHE A 60 10.46 -17.04 -7.43
N VAL A 61 11.04 -16.40 -6.42
CA VAL A 61 11.25 -14.96 -6.34
C VAL A 61 12.76 -14.66 -6.29
N GLY A 62 13.17 -13.54 -6.89
CA GLY A 62 14.57 -13.12 -6.90
C GLY A 62 15.33 -13.60 -8.12
N GLU A 63 16.22 -12.72 -8.62
CA GLU A 63 17.15 -12.99 -9.71
C GLU A 63 18.55 -12.54 -9.29
N PHE A 64 19.48 -13.49 -9.21
CA PHE A 64 20.85 -13.24 -8.80
C PHE A 64 21.82 -13.51 -9.95
N ASP A 65 22.96 -12.83 -9.95
CA ASP A 65 24.03 -13.00 -10.94
C ASP A 65 24.72 -14.38 -10.80
N ASP A 66 23.93 -15.45 -10.72
CA ASP A 66 24.43 -16.80 -10.73
C ASP A 66 24.45 -17.32 -12.17
N THR A 67 25.58 -17.89 -12.59
CA THR A 67 25.77 -18.42 -13.96
C THR A 67 24.69 -19.45 -14.29
N ALA A 68 24.25 -20.22 -13.29
CA ALA A 68 23.22 -21.24 -13.43
C ALA A 68 21.82 -20.64 -13.67
N ASP A 69 21.49 -19.49 -13.08
CA ASP A 69 20.20 -18.82 -13.27
C ASP A 69 20.08 -18.19 -14.67
N LYS A 70 21.21 -17.75 -15.24
CA LYS A 70 21.26 -17.14 -16.58
C LYS A 70 21.12 -18.17 -17.69
N THR A 71 21.65 -19.38 -17.47
CA THR A 71 21.69 -20.42 -18.51
C THR A 71 20.36 -21.16 -18.62
N ASN A 72 19.63 -21.30 -17.51
CA ASN A 72 18.33 -21.98 -17.49
C ASN A 72 17.36 -21.32 -16.50
N PRO A 73 16.56 -20.36 -16.94
CA PRO A 73 15.59 -19.69 -16.07
C PRO A 73 14.50 -20.63 -15.53
N ALA A 74 14.23 -21.74 -16.19
CA ALA A 74 13.29 -22.77 -15.74
C ALA A 74 13.90 -23.82 -14.81
N ARG A 75 15.18 -23.63 -14.40
CA ARG A 75 15.85 -24.55 -13.47
C ARG A 75 15.07 -24.63 -12.16
N ARG A 76 14.91 -25.87 -11.66
CA ARG A 76 14.37 -26.09 -10.33
C ARG A 76 15.23 -25.41 -9.27
N ARG A 77 14.64 -24.46 -8.58
CA ARG A 77 15.27 -23.73 -7.46
C ARG A 77 14.79 -24.27 -6.10
N ASP A 78 13.81 -25.18 -6.13
CA ASP A 78 13.13 -25.77 -4.96
C ASP A 78 13.81 -27.05 -4.42
N LEU A 79 15.03 -27.37 -4.87
CA LEU A 79 15.72 -28.62 -4.52
C LEU A 79 15.99 -28.78 -3.02
N LYS A 80 16.11 -27.68 -2.29
CA LYS A 80 16.32 -27.68 -0.84
C LYS A 80 15.01 -27.68 -0.04
N ILE A 81 13.88 -27.50 -0.70
CA ILE A 81 12.56 -27.36 -0.07
C ILE A 81 11.87 -28.73 -0.08
N VAL A 82 11.71 -29.27 1.10
CA VAL A 82 10.91 -30.49 1.36
C VAL A 82 9.53 -30.12 1.87
N HIS A 83 9.40 -28.99 2.54
CA HIS A 83 8.15 -28.48 3.10
C HIS A 83 7.89 -27.04 2.69
N GLY A 84 6.74 -26.75 2.09
CA GLY A 84 6.42 -25.49 1.43
C GLY A 84 5.65 -24.47 2.30
N VAL A 85 5.68 -24.57 3.63
CA VAL A 85 4.92 -23.66 4.52
C VAL A 85 5.37 -22.21 4.38
N ALA A 86 6.67 -21.94 4.27
CA ALA A 86 7.21 -20.59 4.17
C ALA A 86 6.72 -19.88 2.88
N TRP A 87 6.71 -20.59 1.75
CA TRP A 87 6.15 -20.06 0.50
C TRP A 87 4.66 -19.71 0.61
N ARG A 88 3.86 -20.60 1.22
CA ARG A 88 2.44 -20.35 1.44
C ARG A 88 2.22 -19.16 2.39
N ALA A 89 3.01 -19.07 3.47
CA ALA A 89 2.95 -17.94 4.39
C ALA A 89 3.29 -16.62 3.70
N ALA A 90 4.27 -16.60 2.80
CA ALA A 90 4.61 -15.42 2.00
C ALA A 90 3.47 -15.01 1.04
N GLN A 91 2.78 -15.96 0.43
CA GLN A 91 1.61 -15.66 -0.42
C GLN A 91 0.45 -15.07 0.40
N VAL A 92 0.17 -15.63 1.58
CA VAL A 92 -0.86 -15.10 2.51
C VAL A 92 -0.47 -13.71 2.98
N PHE A 93 0.80 -13.48 3.32
CA PHE A 93 1.32 -12.16 3.67
C PHE A 93 1.09 -11.14 2.55
N ALA A 94 1.51 -11.46 1.31
CA ALA A 94 1.36 -10.55 0.17
C ALA A 94 -0.12 -10.22 -0.11
N ALA A 95 -0.99 -11.22 -0.11
CA ALA A 95 -2.43 -11.03 -0.28
C ALA A 95 -3.05 -10.21 0.87
N GLY A 96 -2.63 -10.48 2.11
CA GLY A 96 -3.10 -9.79 3.30
C GLY A 96 -2.69 -8.32 3.32
N VAL A 97 -1.43 -8.02 3.01
CA VAL A 97 -0.94 -6.64 2.89
C VAL A 97 -1.68 -5.90 1.76
N MET A 98 -1.89 -6.55 0.62
CA MET A 98 -2.63 -5.95 -0.50
C MET A 98 -4.08 -5.63 -0.11
N SER A 99 -4.79 -6.57 0.51
CA SER A 99 -6.17 -6.35 0.96
C SER A 99 -6.28 -5.31 2.07
N GLY A 100 -5.23 -5.18 2.88
CA GLY A 100 -5.16 -4.25 4.00
C GLY A 100 -4.74 -2.83 3.63
N LEU A 101 -3.82 -2.64 2.68
CA LEU A 101 -3.25 -1.33 2.31
C LEU A 101 -3.80 -0.78 0.99
N THR A 102 -3.86 -1.62 -0.05
CA THR A 102 -4.17 -1.19 -1.42
C THR A 102 -5.24 -2.09 -2.07
N PRO A 103 -6.43 -2.25 -1.45
CA PRO A 103 -7.48 -3.09 -2.01
C PRO A 103 -7.97 -2.54 -3.35
N PRO A 104 -8.02 -3.35 -4.42
CA PRO A 104 -8.47 -2.89 -5.74
C PRO A 104 -9.98 -2.62 -5.79
N SER A 105 -10.77 -3.22 -4.87
CA SER A 105 -12.23 -3.17 -4.87
C SER A 105 -12.83 -1.96 -4.16
N ARG A 106 -12.03 -1.21 -3.41
CA ARG A 106 -12.48 -0.03 -2.66
C ARG A 106 -11.39 1.02 -2.62
N GLN A 107 -11.82 2.25 -2.36
CA GLN A 107 -10.93 3.38 -2.17
C GLN A 107 -10.08 3.19 -0.90
N TRP A 108 -8.79 3.45 -1.01
CA TRP A 108 -7.82 3.21 0.07
C TRP A 108 -6.98 4.46 0.41
N PHE A 109 -7.09 5.53 -0.38
CA PHE A 109 -6.46 6.82 -0.14
C PHE A 109 -7.44 7.95 -0.41
N ARG A 110 -7.15 9.12 0.14
CA ARG A 110 -7.84 10.38 -0.11
C ARG A 110 -6.81 11.48 -0.23
N PHE A 111 -7.08 12.44 -1.10
CA PHE A 111 -6.29 13.66 -1.13
C PHE A 111 -6.87 14.69 -0.17
N ALA A 112 -5.99 15.44 0.48
CA ALA A 112 -6.31 16.55 1.37
C ALA A 112 -5.39 17.72 1.06
N TYR A 113 -5.83 18.93 1.33
CA TYR A 113 -4.96 20.10 1.29
C TYR A 113 -4.14 20.19 2.57
N ARG A 114 -2.90 20.67 2.44
CA ARG A 114 -2.02 20.88 3.59
C ARG A 114 -2.59 21.91 4.57
N ARG A 115 -3.34 22.93 4.07
CA ARG A 115 -4.05 23.90 4.90
C ARG A 115 -5.39 23.32 5.37
N PRO A 116 -5.60 23.16 6.70
CA PRO A 116 -6.84 22.60 7.23
C PRO A 116 -8.10 23.41 6.85
N GLU A 117 -7.94 24.71 6.64
CA GLU A 117 -9.04 25.62 6.28
C GLU A 117 -9.65 25.28 4.92
N LEU A 118 -8.83 24.82 3.96
CA LEU A 118 -9.30 24.41 2.63
C LEU A 118 -10.04 23.07 2.67
N ASN A 119 -9.76 22.23 3.64
CA ASN A 119 -10.45 20.96 3.82
C ASN A 119 -11.88 21.13 4.38
N THR A 120 -12.23 22.32 4.87
CA THR A 120 -13.61 22.69 5.25
C THR A 120 -14.37 23.37 4.11
N ASN A 121 -13.69 23.82 3.05
CA ASN A 121 -14.32 24.45 1.90
C ASN A 121 -14.87 23.36 0.93
N VAL A 122 -16.19 23.33 0.78
CA VAL A 122 -16.88 22.31 -0.03
C VAL A 122 -16.47 22.36 -1.50
N GLU A 123 -16.24 23.53 -2.07
CA GLU A 123 -15.85 23.66 -3.48
C GLU A 123 -14.40 23.21 -3.72
N ALA A 124 -13.49 23.57 -2.82
CA ALA A 124 -12.12 23.09 -2.87
C ALA A 124 -12.06 21.55 -2.74
N MET A 125 -12.86 20.98 -1.85
CA MET A 125 -12.94 19.52 -1.68
C MET A 125 -13.54 18.82 -2.89
N LYS A 126 -14.53 19.39 -3.59
CA LYS A 126 -15.04 18.84 -4.85
C LYS A 126 -13.96 18.74 -5.93
N VAL A 127 -13.09 19.71 -6.01
CA VAL A 127 -11.93 19.67 -6.94
C VAL A 127 -11.03 18.48 -6.61
N LEU A 128 -10.69 18.28 -5.32
CA LEU A 128 -9.87 17.13 -4.90
C LEU A 128 -10.56 15.80 -5.13
N ASP A 129 -11.84 15.67 -4.81
CA ASP A 129 -12.61 14.44 -5.03
C ASP A 129 -12.61 14.06 -6.51
N THR A 130 -12.82 15.04 -7.41
CA THR A 130 -12.75 14.81 -8.86
C THR A 130 -11.34 14.36 -9.31
N ARG A 131 -10.29 15.02 -8.83
CA ARG A 131 -8.90 14.63 -9.14
C ARG A 131 -8.57 13.24 -8.62
N GLN A 132 -9.03 12.91 -7.44
CA GLN A 132 -8.89 11.60 -6.81
C GLN A 132 -9.58 10.48 -7.60
N GLU A 133 -10.79 10.70 -8.11
CA GLU A 133 -11.49 9.75 -8.98
C GLU A 133 -10.70 9.50 -10.27
N ILE A 134 -10.12 10.54 -10.86
CA ILE A 134 -9.27 10.43 -12.05
C ILE A 134 -8.03 9.60 -11.72
N VAL A 135 -7.30 9.91 -10.63
CA VAL A 135 -6.12 9.14 -10.21
C VAL A 135 -6.49 7.68 -9.95
N SER A 136 -7.59 7.42 -9.25
CA SER A 136 -8.08 6.06 -8.98
C SER A 136 -8.41 5.30 -10.27
N SER A 137 -9.03 5.98 -11.26
CA SER A 137 -9.33 5.41 -12.57
C SER A 137 -8.06 5.09 -13.37
N VAL A 138 -7.05 5.97 -13.33
CA VAL A 138 -5.75 5.75 -13.99
C VAL A 138 -5.01 4.57 -13.35
N LEU A 139 -4.98 4.48 -12.02
CA LEU A 139 -4.40 3.33 -11.31
C LEU A 139 -5.10 2.01 -11.67
N ALA A 140 -6.43 2.01 -11.75
CA ALA A 140 -7.22 0.83 -12.10
C ALA A 140 -7.02 0.38 -13.55
N LYS A 141 -6.83 1.30 -14.49
CA LYS A 141 -6.57 1.00 -15.91
C LYS A 141 -5.12 0.58 -16.17
N SER A 142 -4.20 1.04 -15.34
CA SER A 142 -2.77 0.71 -15.44
C SER A 142 -2.47 -0.70 -14.91
N ASN A 143 -1.20 -1.07 -14.96
CA ASN A 143 -0.71 -2.31 -14.35
C ASN A 143 -0.39 -2.18 -12.85
N PHE A 144 -0.92 -1.15 -12.15
CA PHE A 144 -0.59 -0.86 -10.75
C PHE A 144 -0.86 -2.05 -9.84
N TYR A 145 -2.09 -2.59 -9.83
CA TYR A 145 -2.48 -3.65 -8.90
C TYR A 145 -1.71 -4.95 -9.08
N ASN A 146 -1.33 -5.29 -10.31
CA ASN A 146 -0.45 -6.43 -10.57
C ASN A 146 0.98 -6.17 -10.08
N SER A 147 1.47 -4.95 -10.29
CA SER A 147 2.82 -4.54 -9.89
C SER A 147 2.95 -4.46 -8.38
N ILE A 148 1.97 -3.87 -7.68
CA ILE A 148 1.99 -3.74 -6.22
C ILE A 148 1.90 -5.11 -5.52
N HIS A 149 1.12 -6.05 -6.05
CA HIS A 149 1.09 -7.42 -5.54
C HIS A 149 2.48 -8.07 -5.63
N THR A 150 3.19 -7.85 -6.74
CA THR A 150 4.56 -8.34 -6.92
C THR A 150 5.51 -7.69 -5.89
N VAL A 151 5.36 -6.38 -5.61
CA VAL A 151 6.12 -5.70 -4.55
C VAL A 151 5.90 -6.38 -3.19
N TYR A 152 4.65 -6.66 -2.84
CA TYR A 152 4.33 -7.33 -1.56
C TYR A 152 4.83 -8.77 -1.49
N LEU A 153 4.95 -9.46 -2.61
CA LEU A 153 5.54 -10.80 -2.67
C LEU A 153 7.08 -10.78 -2.54
N GLU A 154 7.72 -9.68 -2.96
CA GLU A 154 9.16 -9.43 -2.80
C GLU A 154 9.53 -8.88 -1.40
N LEU A 155 8.58 -8.22 -0.72
CA LEU A 155 8.77 -7.57 0.57
C LEU A 155 9.30 -8.50 1.69
N PRO A 156 9.03 -9.81 1.71
CA PRO A 156 9.64 -10.74 2.64
C PRO A 156 11.18 -10.75 2.62
N PHE A 157 11.83 -10.39 1.51
CA PHE A 157 13.28 -10.18 1.47
C PHE A 157 13.73 -8.91 2.20
N GLY A 158 12.82 -7.95 2.38
CA GLY A 158 13.03 -6.69 3.08
C GLY A 158 12.61 -5.46 2.28
N GLN A 159 12.82 -5.43 0.97
CA GLN A 159 12.53 -4.27 0.15
C GLN A 159 12.22 -4.64 -1.30
N CYS A 160 11.49 -3.73 -1.98
CA CYS A 160 11.25 -3.81 -3.42
C CYS A 160 11.09 -2.41 -4.02
N PRO A 161 11.96 -2.00 -4.97
CA PRO A 161 11.80 -0.78 -5.73
C PRO A 161 10.74 -0.95 -6.83
N MET A 162 10.01 0.14 -7.12
CA MET A 162 9.08 0.19 -8.24
C MET A 162 9.24 1.50 -9.00
N ALA A 163 9.62 1.41 -10.28
CA ALA A 163 9.73 2.58 -11.14
C ALA A 163 8.37 2.96 -11.74
N ILE A 164 8.14 4.27 -11.88
CA ILE A 164 6.89 4.86 -12.38
C ILE A 164 7.19 5.71 -13.59
N PHE A 165 6.62 5.35 -14.72
CA PHE A 165 6.81 6.03 -16.00
C PHE A 165 5.48 6.57 -16.53
N TYR A 166 5.55 7.65 -17.30
CA TYR A 166 4.43 8.08 -18.12
C TYR A 166 4.17 7.06 -19.25
N ASP A 167 2.91 6.76 -19.50
CA ASP A 167 2.46 5.91 -20.60
C ASP A 167 1.36 6.65 -21.38
N ALA A 168 1.57 6.84 -22.67
CA ALA A 168 0.63 7.57 -23.53
C ALA A 168 -0.73 6.85 -23.68
N GLU A 169 -0.78 5.54 -23.51
CA GLU A 169 -2.01 4.75 -23.66
C GLU A 169 -2.81 4.66 -22.34
N ASN A 170 -2.12 4.41 -21.22
CA ASN A 170 -2.76 4.14 -19.92
C ASN A 170 -2.51 5.24 -18.88
N GLY A 171 -1.85 6.34 -19.26
CA GLY A 171 -1.44 7.44 -18.39
C GLY A 171 -0.16 7.14 -17.62
N VAL A 172 -0.09 6.02 -16.92
CA VAL A 172 1.09 5.61 -16.13
C VAL A 172 1.38 4.11 -16.29
N ARG A 173 2.66 3.78 -16.16
CA ARG A 173 3.15 2.41 -16.20
C ARG A 173 4.10 2.17 -15.03
N PHE A 174 3.91 1.04 -14.36
CA PHE A 174 4.72 0.61 -13.21
C PHE A 174 5.64 -0.54 -13.61
N GLN A 175 6.88 -0.50 -13.09
CA GLN A 175 7.84 -1.58 -13.26
C GLN A 175 8.46 -1.94 -11.91
N THR A 176 8.16 -3.12 -11.40
CA THR A 176 8.78 -3.67 -10.20
C THR A 176 10.16 -4.22 -10.50
N MET A 177 11.07 -4.09 -9.53
CA MET A 177 12.45 -4.57 -9.65
C MET A 177 12.67 -5.74 -8.70
N THR A 178 12.94 -6.90 -9.27
CA THR A 178 13.19 -8.14 -8.52
C THR A 178 14.47 -8.05 -7.71
N ILE A 179 14.44 -8.59 -6.49
CA ILE A 179 15.61 -8.67 -5.59
C ILE A 179 16.79 -9.35 -6.29
N GLY A 180 17.98 -8.81 -6.06
CA GLY A 180 19.22 -9.27 -6.71
C GLY A 180 19.60 -8.48 -7.97
N THR A 181 18.66 -7.80 -8.66
CA THR A 181 18.93 -7.06 -9.90
C THR A 181 19.36 -5.62 -9.69
N TYR A 182 19.11 -5.04 -8.51
CA TYR A 182 19.33 -3.62 -8.22
C TYR A 182 20.27 -3.41 -7.03
N ALA A 183 20.77 -2.20 -6.89
CA ALA A 183 21.51 -1.71 -5.73
C ALA A 183 20.91 -0.37 -5.29
N LEU A 184 20.93 -0.12 -3.98
CA LEU A 184 20.38 1.07 -3.33
C LEU A 184 21.47 1.77 -2.53
N GLU A 185 21.36 3.09 -2.41
CA GLU A 185 22.15 3.91 -1.52
C GLU A 185 21.24 4.86 -0.75
N ALA A 186 21.44 4.96 0.55
CA ALA A 186 20.71 5.87 1.42
C ALA A 186 21.56 7.11 1.76
N ASP A 187 20.88 8.19 2.08
CA ASP A 187 21.52 9.39 2.63
C ASP A 187 21.87 9.24 4.12
N GLY A 188 22.45 10.29 4.72
CA GLY A 188 22.82 10.30 6.14
C GLY A 188 21.63 10.20 7.10
N PHE A 189 20.40 10.36 6.63
CA PHE A 189 19.16 10.23 7.39
C PHE A 189 18.45 8.88 7.17
N GLY A 190 19.03 8.01 6.33
CA GLY A 190 18.48 6.68 6.03
C GLY A 190 17.40 6.68 4.93
N LYS A 191 17.17 7.81 4.25
CA LYS A 191 16.29 7.85 3.07
C LYS A 191 17.04 7.30 1.86
N VAL A 192 16.42 6.39 1.11
CA VAL A 192 16.99 5.90 -0.15
C VAL A 192 16.92 7.04 -1.18
N THR A 193 18.08 7.44 -1.68
CA THR A 193 18.20 8.55 -2.63
C THR A 193 18.72 8.11 -3.99
N THR A 194 19.51 7.03 -4.03
CA THR A 194 20.09 6.53 -5.27
C THR A 194 19.64 5.10 -5.52
N PHE A 195 19.15 4.89 -6.72
CA PHE A 195 18.80 3.59 -7.26
C PHE A 195 19.70 3.26 -8.45
N ALA A 196 20.20 2.01 -8.52
CA ALA A 196 20.97 1.54 -9.65
C ALA A 196 20.58 0.10 -10.02
N ARG A 197 20.55 -0.20 -11.32
CA ARG A 197 20.21 -1.53 -11.83
C ARG A 197 21.13 -1.93 -12.98
N LYS A 198 21.46 -3.23 -13.03
CA LYS A 198 22.08 -3.87 -14.20
C LYS A 198 21.16 -4.94 -14.74
N TYR A 199 20.89 -4.92 -16.03
CA TYR A 199 20.03 -5.89 -16.68
C TYR A 199 20.43 -6.11 -18.14
N ASP A 200 20.02 -7.23 -18.70
CA ASP A 200 20.36 -7.59 -20.06
C ASP A 200 19.25 -7.13 -21.03
N MET A 201 19.65 -6.48 -22.13
CA MET A 201 18.78 -6.14 -23.26
C MET A 201 19.35 -6.71 -24.56
N THR A 202 18.49 -7.13 -25.46
CA THR A 202 18.92 -7.52 -26.82
C THR A 202 19.26 -6.29 -27.65
N LEU A 203 20.05 -6.45 -28.69
CA LEU A 203 20.41 -5.34 -29.59
C LEU A 203 19.17 -4.69 -30.20
N GLN A 204 18.18 -5.51 -30.58
CA GLN A 204 16.89 -5.02 -31.06
C GLN A 204 16.20 -4.13 -30.02
N GLN A 205 16.08 -4.61 -28.78
CA GLN A 205 15.47 -3.84 -27.66
C GLN A 205 16.21 -2.53 -27.39
N LEU A 206 17.53 -2.52 -27.52
CA LEU A 206 18.34 -1.29 -27.36
C LEU A 206 17.99 -0.27 -28.44
N ALA A 207 17.90 -0.71 -29.71
CA ALA A 207 17.53 0.16 -30.81
C ALA A 207 16.09 0.68 -30.69
N ASP A 208 15.15 -0.19 -30.30
CA ASP A 208 13.74 0.19 -30.12
C ASP A 208 13.53 1.16 -28.95
N CYS A 209 14.27 0.99 -27.85
CA CYS A 209 14.12 1.79 -26.64
C CYS A 209 14.83 3.14 -26.73
N PHE A 210 16.09 3.16 -27.17
CA PHE A 210 16.93 4.35 -27.11
C PHE A 210 17.07 5.05 -28.47
N GLY A 211 16.70 4.38 -29.56
CA GLY A 211 16.93 4.83 -30.91
C GLY A 211 18.31 4.41 -31.45
N VAL A 212 18.40 4.23 -32.75
CA VAL A 212 19.66 3.79 -33.42
C VAL A 212 20.78 4.81 -33.23
N ASP A 213 20.45 6.10 -33.22
CA ASP A 213 21.43 7.18 -33.09
C ASP A 213 22.14 7.20 -31.73
N ALA A 214 21.47 6.73 -30.68
CA ALA A 214 22.04 6.66 -29.33
C ALA A 214 22.98 5.48 -29.12
N LEU A 215 23.01 4.52 -30.04
CA LEU A 215 23.89 3.37 -29.93
C LEU A 215 25.32 3.73 -30.31
N PRO A 216 26.34 3.12 -29.64
CA PRO A 216 27.72 3.20 -30.08
C PRO A 216 27.91 2.67 -31.50
N ASP A 217 28.85 3.26 -32.25
CA ASP A 217 29.06 2.94 -33.67
C ASP A 217 29.39 1.46 -33.93
N ASN A 218 30.08 0.82 -33.00
CA ASN A 218 30.35 -0.63 -33.06
C ASN A 218 29.08 -1.50 -33.00
N LEU A 219 27.98 -1.01 -32.41
CA LEU A 219 26.70 -1.71 -32.33
C LEU A 219 25.79 -1.35 -33.50
N LYS A 220 25.87 -0.12 -34.03
CA LYS A 220 25.11 0.29 -35.20
C LYS A 220 25.38 -0.63 -36.40
N GLY A 221 26.65 -0.94 -36.66
CA GLY A 221 27.04 -1.85 -37.74
C GLY A 221 26.59 -3.31 -37.58
N LEU A 222 26.13 -3.70 -36.39
CA LEU A 222 25.63 -5.05 -36.14
C LEU A 222 24.11 -5.18 -36.35
N LEU A 223 23.38 -4.07 -36.49
CA LEU A 223 21.93 -4.07 -36.68
C LEU A 223 21.47 -4.69 -37.99
N ASP A 224 22.29 -4.59 -39.03
CA ASP A 224 21.98 -5.13 -40.35
C ASP A 224 21.95 -6.66 -40.41
N ASN A 225 22.55 -7.32 -39.40
CA ASN A 225 22.60 -8.77 -39.34
C ASN A 225 21.62 -9.32 -38.32
N GLN A 226 20.60 -10.01 -38.80
CA GLN A 226 19.52 -10.59 -37.99
C GLN A 226 19.98 -11.52 -36.87
N ALA A 227 21.13 -12.22 -37.05
CA ALA A 227 21.71 -13.07 -36.03
C ALA A 227 22.28 -12.28 -34.82
N ASN A 228 22.58 -11.01 -34.98
CA ASN A 228 23.09 -10.15 -33.91
C ASN A 228 21.96 -9.50 -33.10
N LEU A 229 20.76 -9.38 -33.65
CA LEU A 229 19.63 -8.72 -32.99
C LEU A 229 19.23 -9.35 -31.66
N THR A 230 19.45 -10.66 -31.52
CA THR A 230 19.17 -11.43 -30.29
C THR A 230 20.31 -11.44 -29.28
N LYS A 231 21.48 -10.89 -29.63
CA LYS A 231 22.60 -10.79 -28.69
C LYS A 231 22.26 -9.85 -27.55
N LYS A 232 22.58 -10.29 -26.32
CA LYS A 232 22.31 -9.55 -25.11
C LYS A 232 23.50 -8.68 -24.71
N TYR A 233 23.19 -7.45 -24.34
CA TYR A 233 24.14 -6.47 -23.82
C TYR A 233 23.68 -6.01 -22.44
N LYS A 234 24.62 -5.86 -21.51
CA LYS A 234 24.32 -5.44 -20.16
C LYS A 234 24.19 -3.92 -20.10
N VAL A 235 23.01 -3.45 -19.74
CA VAL A 235 22.67 -2.05 -19.55
C VAL A 235 22.74 -1.73 -18.05
N CYS A 236 23.37 -0.62 -17.74
CA CYS A 236 23.35 0.00 -16.42
C CYS A 236 22.38 1.16 -16.44
N TRP A 237 21.52 1.22 -15.44
CA TRP A 237 20.61 2.32 -15.20
C TRP A 237 20.80 2.85 -13.79
N MET A 238 20.94 4.16 -13.64
CA MET A 238 21.08 4.82 -12.35
C MET A 238 20.17 6.04 -12.28
N VAL A 239 19.49 6.17 -11.14
CA VAL A 239 18.75 7.35 -10.77
C VAL A 239 19.34 7.90 -9.48
N GLU A 240 19.76 9.16 -9.49
CA GLU A 240 20.37 9.83 -8.34
C GLU A 240 19.89 11.29 -8.24
N PRO A 241 19.96 11.93 -7.06
CA PRO A 241 19.74 13.36 -6.94
C PRO A 241 20.76 14.13 -7.79
N ASN A 242 20.29 15.13 -8.52
CA ASN A 242 21.12 15.92 -9.43
C ASN A 242 21.73 17.11 -8.68
N SER A 243 22.97 16.94 -8.18
CA SER A 243 23.71 18.01 -7.53
C SER A 243 24.22 19.08 -8.49
N ASP A 244 24.29 18.77 -9.79
CA ASP A 244 24.86 19.64 -10.81
C ASP A 244 23.78 20.44 -11.58
N LYS A 245 22.51 20.41 -11.11
CA LYS A 245 21.43 21.15 -11.73
C LYS A 245 21.67 22.65 -11.67
N LEU A 246 21.40 23.34 -12.78
CA LEU A 246 21.45 24.79 -12.83
C LEU A 246 20.14 25.39 -12.28
N PRO A 247 20.20 26.31 -11.30
CA PRO A 247 19.02 26.96 -10.78
C PRO A 247 18.25 27.71 -11.85
N GLY A 248 16.92 27.56 -11.88
CA GLY A 248 16.04 28.26 -12.84
C GLY A 248 15.89 27.58 -14.20
N TYR A 249 16.60 26.48 -14.46
CA TYR A 249 16.41 25.67 -15.67
C TYR A 249 15.63 24.40 -15.37
N MET A 250 14.60 24.12 -16.20
CA MET A 250 13.73 22.93 -16.09
C MET A 250 13.82 22.08 -17.36
N ASP A 251 15.03 21.96 -17.92
CA ASP A 251 15.28 21.10 -19.06
C ASP A 251 15.62 19.66 -18.61
N ARG A 252 15.66 18.74 -19.57
CA ARG A 252 15.94 17.32 -19.36
C ARG A 252 17.18 17.02 -18.51
N LEU A 253 18.20 17.88 -18.54
CA LEU A 253 19.47 17.69 -17.84
C LEU A 253 19.50 18.36 -16.45
N ASN A 254 18.59 19.30 -16.20
CA ASN A 254 18.54 20.09 -14.97
C ASN A 254 17.39 19.69 -14.03
N MET A 255 16.79 18.51 -14.26
CA MET A 255 15.77 17.95 -13.36
C MET A 255 16.38 17.63 -11.98
N PRO A 256 15.58 17.66 -10.91
CA PRO A 256 16.03 17.34 -9.55
C PRO A 256 16.63 15.94 -9.38
N TYR A 257 16.09 14.94 -10.08
CA TYR A 257 16.63 13.59 -10.11
C TYR A 257 17.17 13.29 -11.49
N ARG A 258 18.45 12.88 -11.56
CA ARG A 258 19.10 12.51 -12.81
C ARG A 258 18.88 11.03 -13.11
N SER A 259 18.55 10.68 -14.34
CA SER A 259 18.40 9.30 -14.82
C SER A 259 19.34 9.05 -15.98
N VAL A 260 20.24 8.08 -15.83
CA VAL A 260 21.30 7.81 -16.79
C VAL A 260 21.32 6.34 -17.18
N TYR A 261 21.42 6.09 -18.50
CA TYR A 261 21.57 4.74 -19.06
C TYR A 261 22.85 4.64 -19.85
N TRP A 262 23.62 3.56 -19.61
CA TRP A 262 24.87 3.28 -20.36
C TRP A 262 25.12 1.78 -20.46
N LEU A 263 25.98 1.37 -21.39
CA LEU A 263 26.43 -0.02 -21.51
C LEU A 263 27.55 -0.30 -20.51
N GLU A 264 27.49 -1.42 -19.80
CA GLU A 264 28.52 -1.82 -18.82
C GLU A 264 29.88 -1.97 -19.49
N LYS A 265 29.91 -2.61 -20.66
CA LYS A 265 31.13 -2.81 -21.46
C LYS A 265 31.03 -1.98 -22.72
N SER A 266 31.39 -0.73 -22.63
CA SER A 266 31.56 0.16 -23.79
C SER A 266 32.94 0.79 -23.71
N GLU A 267 33.64 0.79 -24.83
CA GLU A 267 34.94 1.44 -24.99
C GLU A 267 34.82 2.96 -25.10
N SER A 268 33.62 3.44 -25.49
CA SER A 268 33.30 4.87 -25.59
C SER A 268 32.68 5.37 -24.29
N ASP A 269 32.96 6.64 -23.93
CA ASP A 269 32.32 7.33 -22.81
C ASP A 269 30.87 7.79 -23.12
N GLU A 270 30.21 7.17 -24.09
CA GLU A 270 28.88 7.52 -24.54
C GLU A 270 27.80 6.95 -23.63
N TYR A 271 26.72 7.72 -23.49
CA TYR A 271 25.51 7.34 -22.81
C TYR A 271 24.46 6.90 -23.82
N LEU A 272 23.66 5.88 -23.48
CA LEU A 272 22.46 5.53 -24.24
C LEU A 272 21.37 6.60 -24.06
N TYR A 273 21.26 7.11 -22.83
CA TYR A 273 20.30 8.16 -22.52
C TYR A 273 20.72 8.89 -21.24
N VAL A 274 20.56 10.22 -21.25
CA VAL A 274 20.67 11.07 -20.08
C VAL A 274 19.44 11.93 -20.00
N GLY A 275 18.75 11.85 -18.88
CA GLY A 275 17.55 12.64 -18.60
C GLY A 275 17.35 12.78 -17.11
N GLY A 276 16.14 13.14 -16.70
CA GLY A 276 15.82 13.30 -15.28
C GLY A 276 14.33 13.23 -15.02
N PHE A 277 14.02 13.31 -13.74
CA PHE A 277 12.66 13.34 -13.21
C PHE A 277 12.52 14.54 -12.27
N GLU A 278 11.34 15.12 -12.23
CA GLU A 278 11.03 16.23 -11.31
C GLU A 278 10.88 15.73 -9.89
N GLU A 279 10.32 14.52 -9.74
CA GLU A 279 10.14 13.84 -8.45
C GLU A 279 10.89 12.51 -8.41
N GLU A 280 10.91 11.88 -7.24
CA GLU A 280 11.44 10.54 -7.06
C GLU A 280 10.69 9.53 -7.92
N ALA A 281 11.37 8.96 -8.92
CA ALA A 281 10.76 8.08 -9.92
C ALA A 281 10.78 6.61 -9.55
N VAL A 282 11.60 6.24 -8.55
CA VAL A 282 11.80 4.86 -8.12
C VAL A 282 11.66 4.76 -6.61
N PRO A 283 10.45 4.96 -6.05
CA PRO A 283 10.21 4.73 -4.64
C PRO A 283 10.49 3.27 -4.26
N VAL A 284 10.97 3.07 -3.04
CA VAL A 284 11.38 1.76 -2.52
C VAL A 284 10.52 1.37 -1.32
N ALA A 285 9.74 0.31 -1.47
CA ALA A 285 9.05 -0.30 -0.33
C ALA A 285 10.09 -0.96 0.59
N ARG A 286 10.12 -0.61 1.89
CA ARG A 286 11.03 -1.19 2.89
C ARG A 286 10.24 -1.67 4.11
N TYR A 287 10.57 -2.87 4.61
CA TYR A 287 9.84 -3.48 5.74
C TYR A 287 10.41 -2.99 7.08
N LEU A 288 11.56 -3.47 7.49
CA LEU A 288 12.24 -3.08 8.74
C LEU A 288 13.67 -2.64 8.45
N VAL A 289 13.97 -1.39 8.77
CA VAL A 289 15.29 -0.78 8.61
C VAL A 289 15.92 -0.58 9.98
N SER A 290 17.22 -0.83 10.11
CA SER A 290 18.01 -0.56 11.29
C SER A 290 18.99 0.58 11.01
N GLY A 291 18.95 1.64 11.80
CA GLY A 291 19.81 2.81 11.59
C GLY A 291 19.61 3.44 10.21
N ASN A 292 20.70 3.79 9.55
CA ASN A 292 20.72 4.47 8.24
C ASN A 292 20.96 3.49 7.07
N GLU A 293 20.61 2.20 7.25
CA GLU A 293 20.83 1.18 6.22
C GLU A 293 19.93 1.46 4.99
N ALA A 294 20.48 1.27 3.80
CA ALA A 294 19.71 1.36 2.55
C ALA A 294 18.78 0.16 2.36
N TYR A 295 19.18 -0.99 2.87
CA TYR A 295 18.45 -2.24 2.76
C TYR A 295 17.67 -2.55 4.03
N ALA A 296 16.57 -3.26 3.88
CA ALA A 296 15.67 -3.63 4.97
C ALA A 296 15.67 -5.15 5.20
N ARG A 297 15.19 -5.56 6.37
CA ARG A 297 14.95 -6.96 6.72
C ARG A 297 13.45 -7.23 6.72
N GLY A 298 13.04 -8.25 5.97
CA GLY A 298 11.64 -8.67 5.89
C GLY A 298 11.32 -9.88 6.76
N PRO A 299 10.08 -10.34 6.74
CA PRO A 299 9.62 -11.51 7.49
C PRO A 299 10.45 -12.77 7.25
N ALA A 300 10.95 -12.96 6.03
CA ALA A 300 11.77 -14.12 5.68
C ALA A 300 13.09 -14.20 6.45
N TRP A 301 13.65 -13.04 6.86
CA TRP A 301 14.85 -12.99 7.67
C TRP A 301 14.63 -13.58 9.06
N PHE A 302 13.46 -13.30 9.65
CA PHE A 302 13.10 -13.79 10.98
C PHE A 302 12.74 -15.28 10.96
N ALA A 303 12.16 -15.75 9.86
CA ALA A 303 11.78 -17.15 9.67
C ALA A 303 12.91 -18.02 9.10
N GLU A 304 14.14 -17.49 8.89
CA GLU A 304 15.20 -18.22 8.20
C GLU A 304 15.67 -19.46 8.98
N GLY A 305 15.92 -19.30 10.27
CA GLY A 305 16.34 -20.41 11.15
C GLY A 305 15.30 -21.52 11.22
N ASP A 306 14.06 -21.14 11.46
CA ASP A 306 12.93 -22.07 11.56
C ASP A 306 12.68 -22.78 10.23
N SER A 307 12.82 -22.08 9.11
CA SER A 307 12.66 -22.66 7.78
C SER A 307 13.72 -23.70 7.48
N LYS A 308 15.00 -23.43 7.79
CA LYS A 308 16.10 -24.41 7.64
C LYS A 308 15.89 -25.63 8.55
N MET A 309 15.51 -25.39 9.81
CA MET A 309 15.20 -26.45 10.78
C MET A 309 14.04 -27.33 10.28
N LEU A 310 12.96 -26.73 9.76
CA LEU A 310 11.81 -27.46 9.23
C LEU A 310 12.18 -28.38 8.07
N GLN A 311 13.02 -27.89 7.13
CA GLN A 311 13.46 -28.71 6.01
C GLN A 311 14.25 -29.94 6.49
N LEU A 312 15.12 -29.77 7.49
CA LEU A 312 15.88 -30.85 8.08
C LEU A 312 14.97 -31.85 8.84
N LEU A 313 14.15 -31.36 9.76
CA LEU A 313 13.19 -32.19 10.51
C LEU A 313 12.27 -33.00 9.60
N LYS A 314 11.76 -32.37 8.53
CA LYS A 314 10.88 -33.06 7.60
C LYS A 314 11.60 -34.14 6.81
N LYS A 315 12.85 -33.89 6.40
CA LYS A 315 13.69 -34.87 5.75
C LYS A 315 13.98 -36.07 6.66
N ASP A 316 14.37 -35.81 7.89
CA ASP A 316 14.68 -36.84 8.87
C ASP A 316 13.44 -37.66 9.26
N TYR A 317 12.28 -36.99 9.41
CA TYR A 317 10.99 -37.62 9.62
C TYR A 317 10.59 -38.58 8.50
N LEU A 318 10.77 -38.14 7.23
CA LEU A 318 10.51 -39.01 6.06
C LEU A 318 11.48 -40.19 6.02
N THR A 319 12.75 -39.96 6.33
CA THR A 319 13.76 -41.03 6.40
C THR A 319 13.44 -42.02 7.51
N ALA A 320 12.98 -41.55 8.69
CA ALA A 320 12.55 -42.42 9.78
C ALA A 320 11.34 -43.29 9.40
N ILE A 321 10.38 -42.69 8.67
CA ILE A 321 9.24 -43.46 8.11
C ILE A 321 9.72 -44.50 7.11
N GLU A 322 10.63 -44.13 6.20
CA GLU A 322 11.19 -45.06 5.22
C GLU A 322 11.90 -46.23 5.90
N LEU A 323 12.72 -45.97 6.92
CA LEU A 323 13.39 -47.00 7.71
C LEU A 323 12.40 -47.89 8.51
N LYS A 324 11.25 -47.33 8.92
CA LYS A 324 10.19 -48.11 9.59
C LYS A 324 9.44 -49.03 8.62
N ILE A 325 9.20 -48.56 7.39
CA ILE A 325 8.51 -49.30 6.32
C ILE A 325 9.43 -50.33 5.68
N LYS A 326 10.70 -49.92 5.42
CA LYS A 326 11.73 -50.75 4.75
C LYS A 326 13.00 -50.76 5.61
N PRO A 327 13.00 -51.53 6.74
CA PRO A 327 14.19 -51.60 7.58
C PRO A 327 15.32 -52.29 6.83
N PRO A 328 16.58 -51.94 7.10
CA PRO A 328 17.71 -52.67 6.60
C PRO A 328 17.66 -54.10 7.13
N MET A 329 17.81 -55.05 6.22
CA MET A 329 17.68 -56.46 6.52
C MET A 329 19.05 -57.09 6.66
N GLN A 330 19.19 -58.04 7.59
CA GLN A 330 20.33 -58.93 7.69
C GLN A 330 19.98 -60.32 7.21
N GLY A 331 20.86 -60.95 6.52
CA GLY A 331 20.69 -62.32 6.06
C GLY A 331 22.02 -63.07 6.05
N SER A 332 21.94 -64.40 5.94
CA SER A 332 23.12 -65.25 5.89
C SER A 332 23.90 -65.01 4.55
N PRO A 333 25.24 -65.11 4.57
CA PRO A 333 26.06 -64.99 3.35
C PRO A 333 25.69 -66.02 2.27
N SER A 334 25.15 -67.17 2.62
CA SER A 334 24.72 -68.20 1.68
C SER A 334 23.49 -67.76 0.84
N LEU A 335 22.59 -67.00 1.41
CA LEU A 335 21.43 -66.43 0.68
C LEU A 335 21.84 -65.32 -0.31
N MET A 336 22.85 -64.56 0.01
CA MET A 336 23.38 -63.54 -0.91
C MET A 336 24.04 -64.16 -2.12
N ASN A 337 24.72 -65.31 -1.95
CA ASN A 337 25.40 -66.02 -3.02
C ASN A 337 24.45 -66.80 -3.94
N ASN A 338 23.24 -67.14 -3.47
CA ASN A 338 22.27 -67.96 -4.18
C ASN A 338 21.15 -67.14 -4.88
N GLY A 339 21.43 -65.90 -5.28
CA GLY A 339 20.50 -65.08 -6.06
C GLY A 339 19.75 -64.01 -5.30
N GLY A 340 20.05 -63.84 -3.99
CA GLY A 340 19.48 -62.73 -3.20
C GLY A 340 18.05 -63.03 -2.70
N ILE A 341 17.51 -62.05 -1.95
CA ILE A 341 16.18 -62.13 -1.35
C ILE A 341 15.26 -61.17 -2.10
N ASN A 342 14.08 -61.66 -2.48
CA ASN A 342 13.08 -60.77 -3.08
C ASN A 342 12.30 -60.02 -1.98
N LEU A 343 12.64 -58.77 -1.78
CA LEU A 343 12.01 -57.88 -0.79
C LEU A 343 10.79 -57.14 -1.36
N MET A 344 10.34 -57.45 -2.56
CA MET A 344 9.12 -56.84 -3.12
C MET A 344 7.86 -57.40 -2.42
N PRO A 345 6.81 -56.58 -2.25
CA PRO A 345 5.51 -57.09 -1.76
C PRO A 345 5.01 -58.25 -2.64
N GLY A 346 4.75 -59.41 -2.01
CA GLY A 346 4.36 -60.62 -2.73
C GLY A 346 5.49 -61.38 -3.40
N GLY A 347 6.75 -60.96 -3.21
CA GLY A 347 7.91 -61.69 -3.73
C GLY A 347 8.11 -63.04 -3.08
N LEU A 348 8.37 -64.07 -3.93
CA LEU A 348 8.65 -65.45 -3.48
C LEU A 348 10.18 -65.61 -3.40
N THR A 349 10.67 -66.00 -2.22
CA THR A 349 12.06 -66.40 -2.02
C THR A 349 12.10 -67.85 -1.56
N ALA A 350 12.77 -68.73 -2.29
CA ALA A 350 12.94 -70.13 -1.85
C ALA A 350 14.00 -70.19 -0.74
N VAL A 351 13.64 -70.79 0.39
CA VAL A 351 14.49 -70.88 1.58
C VAL A 351 14.65 -72.35 1.93
N ASP A 352 15.85 -72.79 2.26
CA ASP A 352 16.14 -74.16 2.63
C ASP A 352 15.74 -74.41 4.11
N ASP A 353 15.25 -75.63 4.44
CA ASP A 353 14.66 -75.98 5.74
C ASP A 353 15.57 -75.71 6.96
N GLN A 354 16.89 -75.61 6.73
CA GLN A 354 17.86 -75.32 7.81
C GLN A 354 18.04 -73.80 8.14
N THR A 355 17.24 -72.97 7.51
CA THR A 355 17.47 -71.51 7.54
C THR A 355 16.32 -70.71 8.12
N GLN A 356 15.55 -71.28 9.05
CA GLN A 356 14.33 -70.67 9.64
C GLN A 356 14.48 -69.26 10.25
N ASP A 357 15.69 -68.80 10.54
CA ASP A 357 15.93 -67.51 11.19
C ASP A 357 16.77 -66.53 10.33
N MET A 358 16.80 -66.69 9.05
CA MET A 358 17.90 -66.10 8.23
C MET A 358 17.68 -64.69 7.79
N VAL A 359 16.45 -64.17 7.75
CA VAL A 359 16.16 -62.81 7.29
C VAL A 359 15.36 -62.10 8.34
N LYS A 360 16.01 -61.16 9.01
CA LYS A 360 15.36 -60.33 9.99
C LYS A 360 15.85 -58.89 9.85
N PRO A 361 15.10 -57.91 10.32
CA PRO A 361 15.59 -56.53 10.39
C PRO A 361 16.91 -56.44 11.16
N LEU A 362 17.90 -55.77 10.62
CA LEU A 362 19.19 -55.54 11.31
C LEU A 362 18.97 -54.82 12.64
N PHE A 363 18.00 -53.91 12.66
CA PHE A 363 17.49 -53.24 13.82
C PHE A 363 16.02 -52.88 13.62
N ALA A 364 15.24 -52.89 14.65
CA ALA A 364 13.86 -52.40 14.64
C ALA A 364 13.90 -50.91 15.05
N VAL A 365 13.40 -50.07 14.21
CA VAL A 365 13.20 -48.65 14.53
C VAL A 365 11.83 -48.50 15.17
N ASP A 366 11.80 -48.50 16.50
CA ASP A 366 10.59 -48.24 17.27
C ASP A 366 10.56 -46.77 17.74
N LEU A 367 10.54 -45.86 16.80
CA LEU A 367 10.44 -44.42 17.05
C LEU A 367 8.97 -44.03 17.20
N ASP A 368 8.64 -43.38 18.33
CA ASP A 368 7.39 -42.64 18.41
C ASP A 368 7.53 -41.35 17.59
N LEU A 369 6.87 -41.34 16.41
CA LEU A 369 6.91 -40.23 15.47
C LEU A 369 6.00 -39.08 15.88
N LYS A 370 5.26 -39.17 16.99
CA LYS A 370 4.34 -38.13 17.44
C LYS A 370 5.08 -36.91 17.89
N ASP A 371 6.14 -37.05 18.69
CA ASP A 371 6.94 -35.92 19.17
C ASP A 371 7.57 -35.14 18.02
N ALA A 372 8.08 -35.87 17.01
CA ALA A 372 8.63 -35.23 15.81
C ALA A 372 7.55 -34.50 14.99
N GLN A 373 6.33 -35.04 14.95
CA GLN A 373 5.21 -34.40 14.27
C GLN A 373 4.73 -33.15 15.02
N GLU A 374 4.67 -33.19 16.34
CA GLU A 374 4.34 -32.03 17.18
C GLU A 374 5.38 -30.90 17.01
N GLU A 375 6.67 -31.26 16.96
CA GLU A 375 7.72 -30.27 16.74
C GLU A 375 7.64 -29.66 15.33
N ILE A 376 7.35 -30.44 14.29
CA ILE A 376 7.10 -29.94 12.95
C ILE A 376 5.96 -28.90 12.96
N ILE A 377 4.85 -29.19 13.65
CA ILE A 377 3.71 -28.26 13.75
C ILE A 377 4.11 -26.97 14.47
N ARG A 378 4.90 -27.06 15.55
CA ARG A 378 5.38 -25.88 16.29
C ARG A 378 6.23 -24.97 15.42
N VAL A 379 7.15 -25.57 14.62
CA VAL A 379 8.01 -24.82 13.71
C VAL A 379 7.20 -24.22 12.55
N GLU A 380 6.21 -24.95 12.02
CA GLU A 380 5.28 -24.40 11.01
C GLU A 380 4.55 -23.17 11.54
N ASP A 381 4.07 -23.21 12.78
CA ASP A 381 3.35 -22.09 13.39
C ASP A 381 4.28 -20.91 13.72
N ALA A 382 5.55 -21.18 14.06
CA ALA A 382 6.56 -20.13 14.22
C ALA A 382 6.81 -19.40 12.89
N ILE A 383 6.95 -20.13 11.78
CA ILE A 383 7.11 -19.56 10.44
C ILE A 383 5.87 -18.73 10.06
N LYS A 384 4.64 -19.26 10.24
CA LYS A 384 3.41 -18.52 9.95
C LYS A 384 3.31 -17.22 10.75
N ARG A 385 3.70 -17.25 12.03
CA ARG A 385 3.76 -16.05 12.89
C ARG A 385 4.80 -15.05 12.43
N ALA A 386 5.99 -15.48 12.01
CA ALA A 386 7.01 -14.59 11.48
C ALA A 386 6.54 -13.81 10.23
N TYR A 387 5.72 -14.45 9.40
CA TYR A 387 5.07 -13.81 8.24
C TYR A 387 3.73 -13.12 8.59
N SER A 388 3.31 -13.11 9.84
CA SER A 388 1.98 -12.62 10.25
C SER A 388 0.81 -13.25 9.46
N ALA A 389 1.01 -14.44 8.90
CA ALA A 389 0.02 -15.13 8.09
C ALA A 389 -1.22 -15.52 8.90
N ASP A 390 -1.05 -15.81 10.20
CA ASP A 390 -2.13 -16.08 11.15
C ASP A 390 -3.06 -14.88 11.33
N LEU A 391 -2.53 -13.66 11.30
CA LEU A 391 -3.32 -12.42 11.35
C LEU A 391 -4.24 -12.29 10.13
N PHE A 392 -3.67 -12.43 8.95
CA PHE A 392 -4.43 -12.25 7.70
C PHE A 392 -5.47 -13.35 7.49
N LEU A 393 -5.17 -14.60 7.88
CA LEU A 393 -6.13 -15.72 7.84
C LEU A 393 -7.26 -15.57 8.87
N MET A 394 -7.01 -14.94 10.03
CA MET A 394 -8.08 -14.63 10.99
C MET A 394 -9.08 -13.61 10.44
N LEU A 395 -8.59 -12.61 9.71
CA LEU A 395 -9.45 -11.61 9.06
C LEU A 395 -10.38 -12.23 8.01
N ASP A 396 -9.93 -13.28 7.33
CA ASP A 396 -10.70 -13.99 6.30
C ASP A 396 -11.73 -14.98 6.90
N ASN A 397 -11.47 -15.51 8.10
CA ASN A 397 -12.31 -16.52 8.76
C ASN A 397 -13.32 -15.96 9.77
N LEU A 398 -13.61 -14.66 9.74
CA LEU A 398 -14.56 -13.99 10.64
C LEU A 398 -15.96 -14.61 10.63
N ASP A 399 -16.37 -15.22 9.52
CA ASP A 399 -17.70 -15.82 9.34
C ASP A 399 -17.88 -17.18 10.05
N ASN A 400 -16.82 -17.84 10.49
CA ASN A 400 -16.89 -19.24 10.96
C ASN A 400 -16.51 -19.47 12.44
N SER A 401 -16.16 -18.44 13.21
CA SER A 401 -15.68 -18.65 14.58
C SER A 401 -16.79 -18.48 15.63
N ARG A 402 -16.74 -19.31 16.67
CA ARG A 402 -17.58 -19.17 17.88
C ARG A 402 -17.21 -17.95 18.75
N MET A 403 -16.29 -17.13 18.29
CA MET A 403 -15.86 -15.91 18.96
C MET A 403 -16.84 -14.78 18.69
N THR A 404 -17.05 -13.92 19.68
CA THR A 404 -17.87 -12.73 19.47
C THR A 404 -17.14 -11.76 18.54
N ALA A 405 -17.88 -11.04 17.69
CA ALA A 405 -17.32 -10.04 16.77
C ALA A 405 -16.39 -9.04 17.51
N ARG A 406 -16.71 -8.68 18.75
CA ARG A 406 -15.92 -7.80 19.59
C ARG A 406 -14.55 -8.39 19.97
N GLU A 407 -14.52 -9.65 20.37
CA GLU A 407 -13.28 -10.34 20.77
C GLU A 407 -12.33 -10.53 19.58
N VAL A 408 -12.88 -10.78 18.39
CA VAL A 408 -12.11 -10.84 17.15
C VAL A 408 -11.55 -9.45 16.79
N MET A 409 -12.35 -8.38 16.94
CA MET A 409 -11.89 -7.01 16.70
C MET A 409 -10.75 -6.62 17.64
N GLU A 410 -10.87 -6.91 18.95
CA GLU A 410 -9.84 -6.59 19.94
C GLU A 410 -8.51 -7.32 19.64
N ARG A 411 -8.55 -8.62 19.33
CA ARG A 411 -7.35 -9.40 18.96
C ARG A 411 -6.73 -8.95 17.63
N THR A 412 -7.58 -8.59 16.68
CA THR A 412 -7.13 -8.06 15.38
C THR A 412 -6.45 -6.72 15.59
N GLN A 413 -7.01 -5.84 16.40
CA GLN A 413 -6.45 -4.54 16.72
C GLN A 413 -5.08 -4.64 17.41
N GLU A 414 -4.93 -5.56 18.39
CA GLU A 414 -3.65 -5.79 19.05
C GLU A 414 -2.56 -6.24 18.08
N LYS A 415 -2.88 -7.18 17.18
CA LYS A 415 -1.94 -7.66 16.16
C LYS A 415 -1.64 -6.63 15.08
N LEU A 416 -2.62 -5.81 14.70
CA LEU A 416 -2.42 -4.72 13.74
C LEU A 416 -1.50 -3.63 14.31
N GLN A 417 -1.51 -3.40 15.61
CA GLN A 417 -0.56 -2.49 16.25
C GLN A 417 0.89 -2.94 16.07
N GLN A 418 1.15 -4.25 16.03
CA GLN A 418 2.51 -4.77 15.77
C GLN A 418 3.00 -4.47 14.35
N LEU A 419 2.10 -4.42 13.36
CA LEU A 419 2.43 -4.03 11.98
C LEU A 419 2.43 -2.52 11.76
N GLY A 420 1.97 -1.73 12.73
CA GLY A 420 1.83 -0.28 12.63
C GLY A 420 3.07 0.42 12.06
N PRO A 421 4.26 0.25 12.64
CA PRO A 421 5.47 0.89 12.16
C PRO A 421 5.87 0.51 10.72
N VAL A 422 5.55 -0.72 10.30
CA VAL A 422 5.81 -1.19 8.93
C VAL A 422 4.82 -0.56 7.96
N VAL A 423 3.55 -0.50 8.35
CA VAL A 423 2.48 0.12 7.56
C VAL A 423 2.77 1.60 7.34
N GLU A 424 3.08 2.33 8.41
CA GLU A 424 3.43 3.75 8.36
C GLU A 424 4.62 4.00 7.42
N ARG A 425 5.67 3.19 7.53
CA ARG A 425 6.81 3.29 6.62
C ARG A 425 6.44 3.03 5.16
N LEU A 426 5.64 1.99 4.89
CA LEU A 426 5.18 1.70 3.53
C LEU A 426 4.30 2.82 2.96
N GLN A 427 3.52 3.48 3.80
CA GLN A 427 2.73 4.64 3.41
C GLN A 427 3.64 5.82 3.06
N ASP A 428 4.58 6.17 3.94
CA ASP A 428 5.41 7.37 3.79
C ASP A 428 6.49 7.23 2.72
N GLU A 429 7.28 6.13 2.77
CA GLU A 429 8.43 5.97 1.87
C GLU A 429 8.05 5.43 0.48
N PHE A 430 6.85 4.86 0.33
CA PHE A 430 6.48 4.17 -0.89
C PHE A 430 5.15 4.63 -1.49
N LEU A 431 4.03 4.45 -0.80
CA LEU A 431 2.72 4.72 -1.38
C LEU A 431 2.47 6.22 -1.60
N THR A 432 2.87 7.07 -0.68
CA THR A 432 2.76 8.53 -0.82
C THR A 432 3.54 9.04 -2.03
N LEU A 433 4.77 8.58 -2.19
CA LEU A 433 5.60 8.95 -3.34
C LEU A 433 5.01 8.47 -4.68
N ILE A 434 4.39 7.29 -4.69
CA ILE A 434 3.67 6.79 -5.87
C ILE A 434 2.50 7.69 -6.22
N LEU A 435 1.63 7.98 -5.24
CA LEU A 435 0.43 8.78 -5.47
C LEU A 435 0.76 10.21 -5.89
N GLN A 436 1.72 10.85 -5.22
CA GLN A 436 2.22 12.17 -5.59
C GLN A 436 2.76 12.20 -7.03
N ARG A 437 3.59 11.21 -7.39
CA ARG A 437 4.14 11.13 -8.73
C ARG A 437 3.07 10.88 -9.79
N VAL A 438 2.12 9.97 -9.52
CA VAL A 438 1.00 9.72 -10.45
C VAL A 438 0.15 10.97 -10.62
N TYR A 439 -0.18 11.66 -9.52
CA TYR A 439 -0.90 12.93 -9.54
C TYR A 439 -0.18 13.96 -10.42
N ASN A 440 1.11 14.17 -10.20
CA ASN A 440 1.91 15.14 -10.94
C ASN A 440 2.07 14.76 -12.44
N ILE A 441 2.16 13.47 -12.77
CA ILE A 441 2.18 13.01 -14.16
C ILE A 441 0.86 13.36 -14.85
N ILE A 442 -0.28 13.13 -14.19
CA ILE A 442 -1.61 13.44 -14.74
C ILE A 442 -1.78 14.95 -14.88
N ASP A 443 -1.37 15.72 -13.88
CA ASP A 443 -1.45 17.20 -13.89
C ASP A 443 -0.65 17.78 -15.07
N ARG A 444 0.61 17.39 -15.21
CA ARG A 444 1.48 17.84 -16.32
C ARG A 444 0.98 17.39 -17.70
N SER A 445 0.28 16.27 -17.78
CA SER A 445 -0.34 15.82 -19.04
C SER A 445 -1.65 16.55 -19.37
N GLY A 446 -2.13 17.43 -18.48
CA GLY A 446 -3.41 18.13 -18.63
C GLY A 446 -4.62 17.20 -18.43
N GLY A 447 -4.45 16.11 -17.69
CA GLY A 447 -5.51 15.11 -17.44
C GLY A 447 -6.53 15.54 -16.38
N PHE A 448 -6.29 16.63 -15.66
CA PHE A 448 -7.25 17.18 -14.71
C PHE A 448 -8.12 18.26 -15.32
N PRO A 449 -9.40 18.37 -14.92
CA PRO A 449 -10.26 19.48 -15.30
C PRO A 449 -9.70 20.81 -14.74
N PRO A 450 -9.97 21.94 -15.41
CA PRO A 450 -9.53 23.24 -14.93
C PRO A 450 -10.16 23.57 -13.56
N VAL A 451 -9.37 24.20 -12.71
CA VAL A 451 -9.83 24.70 -11.41
C VAL A 451 -10.76 25.90 -11.63
N PRO A 452 -11.87 26.04 -10.89
CA PRO A 452 -12.72 27.24 -10.92
C PRO A 452 -11.90 28.51 -10.70
N GLU A 453 -12.24 29.59 -11.44
CA GLU A 453 -11.47 30.85 -11.40
C GLU A 453 -11.34 31.42 -9.99
N GLU A 454 -12.38 31.25 -9.14
CA GLU A 454 -12.42 31.74 -7.75
C GLU A 454 -11.39 31.06 -6.83
N LEU A 455 -11.02 29.80 -7.14
CA LEU A 455 -10.11 28.98 -6.35
C LEU A 455 -8.71 28.92 -6.97
N GLN A 456 -8.52 29.42 -8.19
CA GLN A 456 -7.29 29.24 -8.94
C GLN A 456 -6.08 29.86 -8.22
N ASP A 457 -6.22 31.06 -7.70
CA ASP A 457 -5.14 31.76 -6.98
C ASP A 457 -4.77 31.06 -5.67
N ILE A 458 -5.76 30.47 -5.00
CA ILE A 458 -5.59 29.82 -3.70
C ILE A 458 -4.99 28.42 -3.86
N LEU A 459 -5.43 27.67 -4.87
CA LEU A 459 -5.04 26.29 -5.08
C LEU A 459 -3.78 26.12 -5.94
N SER A 460 -3.34 27.17 -6.67
CA SER A 460 -2.17 27.10 -7.56
C SER A 460 -0.85 26.87 -6.83
N GLU A 461 -0.74 27.27 -5.58
CA GLU A 461 0.46 27.15 -4.75
C GLU A 461 0.30 26.08 -3.64
N GLU A 462 -0.83 25.36 -3.59
CA GLU A 462 -1.12 24.47 -2.48
C GLU A 462 -0.69 23.03 -2.77
N ASP A 463 0.11 22.48 -1.85
CA ASP A 463 0.52 21.08 -1.91
C ASP A 463 -0.63 20.15 -1.50
N VAL A 464 -0.74 19.03 -2.22
CA VAL A 464 -1.71 17.98 -1.93
C VAL A 464 -1.05 16.90 -1.07
N GLU A 465 -1.66 16.62 0.07
CA GLU A 465 -1.26 15.53 0.97
C GLU A 465 -2.13 14.29 0.74
N VAL A 466 -1.60 13.13 1.11
CA VAL A 466 -2.32 11.85 0.99
C VAL A 466 -2.77 11.40 2.36
N ASP A 467 -4.06 11.21 2.53
CA ASP A 467 -4.65 10.58 3.72
C ASP A 467 -5.10 9.15 3.41
N TYR A 468 -4.72 8.20 4.28
CA TYR A 468 -5.00 6.79 4.07
C TYR A 468 -6.29 6.38 4.77
N ILE A 469 -7.22 5.82 3.98
CA ILE A 469 -8.52 5.29 4.41
C ILE A 469 -8.62 3.77 4.20
N SER A 470 -7.48 3.11 3.98
CA SER A 470 -7.40 1.66 3.85
C SER A 470 -7.85 0.94 5.14
N PRO A 471 -8.30 -0.32 5.06
CA PRO A 471 -8.75 -1.07 6.25
C PRO A 471 -7.73 -1.12 7.36
N LEU A 472 -6.46 -1.25 6.99
CA LEU A 472 -5.37 -1.30 7.95
C LEU A 472 -5.12 0.07 8.61
N ALA A 473 -5.17 1.16 7.84
CA ALA A 473 -5.08 2.52 8.36
C ALA A 473 -6.29 2.87 9.24
N GLN A 474 -7.51 2.48 8.83
CA GLN A 474 -8.71 2.66 9.65
C GLN A 474 -8.62 1.89 10.96
N ALA A 475 -8.14 0.64 10.95
CA ALA A 475 -7.98 -0.14 12.16
C ALA A 475 -6.99 0.49 13.16
N GLN A 476 -5.95 1.17 12.68
CA GLN A 476 -5.07 1.97 13.54
C GLN A 476 -5.77 3.20 14.11
N LYS A 477 -6.57 3.91 13.32
CA LYS A 477 -7.36 5.09 13.74
C LYS A 477 -8.55 4.73 14.64
N MET A 478 -9.07 3.49 14.58
CA MET A 478 -10.24 3.03 15.36
C MET A 478 -10.04 3.10 16.88
N SER A 479 -8.81 3.06 17.39
CA SER A 479 -8.57 3.27 18.82
C SER A 479 -9.04 4.65 19.30
N GLY A 480 -8.97 5.66 18.42
CA GLY A 480 -9.51 6.99 18.68
C GLY A 480 -11.04 7.07 18.58
N LEU A 481 -11.66 6.32 17.68
CA LEU A 481 -13.11 6.26 17.49
C LEU A 481 -13.83 5.71 18.73
N VAL A 482 -13.33 4.62 19.29
CA VAL A 482 -13.88 4.03 20.53
C VAL A 482 -13.91 5.04 21.67
N ASN A 483 -12.89 5.89 21.79
CA ASN A 483 -12.85 6.94 22.80
C ASN A 483 -13.93 8.03 22.56
N ILE A 484 -14.20 8.38 21.30
CA ILE A 484 -15.26 9.35 20.96
C ILE A 484 -16.65 8.74 21.24
N GLU A 485 -16.89 7.50 20.83
CA GLU A 485 -18.15 6.78 21.13
C GLU A 485 -18.38 6.64 22.63
N GLN A 486 -17.36 6.27 23.39
CA GLN A 486 -17.46 6.22 24.85
C GLN A 486 -17.73 7.57 25.48
N ALA A 487 -17.06 8.63 24.99
CA ALA A 487 -17.30 10.00 25.48
C ALA A 487 -18.73 10.45 25.20
N ILE A 488 -19.26 10.20 24.01
CA ILE A 488 -20.65 10.52 23.63
C ILE A 488 -21.63 9.71 24.47
N ALA A 489 -21.40 8.38 24.61
CA ALA A 489 -22.27 7.50 25.39
C ALA A 489 -22.27 7.86 26.89
N GLN A 490 -21.11 8.14 27.49
CA GLN A 490 -21.00 8.57 28.88
C GLN A 490 -21.64 9.94 29.09
N THR A 491 -21.46 10.87 28.17
CA THR A 491 -22.12 12.19 28.23
C THR A 491 -23.64 12.05 28.14
N GLY A 492 -24.15 11.15 27.28
CA GLY A 492 -25.59 10.84 27.20
C GLY A 492 -26.14 10.26 28.51
N GLN A 493 -25.37 9.40 29.19
CA GLN A 493 -25.75 8.89 30.52
C GLN A 493 -25.70 9.98 31.60
N MET A 494 -24.65 10.81 31.60
CA MET A 494 -24.52 11.92 32.56
C MET A 494 -25.59 13.00 32.34
N ALA A 495 -26.05 13.23 31.10
CA ALA A 495 -27.07 14.20 30.77
C ALA A 495 -28.44 13.86 31.39
N GLN A 496 -28.71 12.59 31.72
CA GLN A 496 -29.92 12.20 32.43
C GLN A 496 -29.95 12.74 33.88
N VAL A 497 -28.77 12.94 34.49
CA VAL A 497 -28.63 13.45 35.86
C VAL A 497 -28.30 14.96 35.86
N TRP A 498 -27.47 15.39 34.92
CA TRP A 498 -27.01 16.78 34.76
C TRP A 498 -27.16 17.23 33.30
N PRO A 499 -28.29 17.82 32.90
CA PRO A 499 -28.54 18.24 31.52
C PRO A 499 -27.53 19.24 30.96
N GLU A 500 -26.84 19.98 31.82
CA GLU A 500 -25.84 20.98 31.39
C GLU A 500 -24.55 20.38 30.79
N VAL A 501 -24.28 19.10 31.03
CA VAL A 501 -23.08 18.41 30.50
C VAL A 501 -23.11 18.33 28.97
N THR A 502 -24.30 18.29 28.37
CA THR A 502 -24.49 18.30 26.91
C THR A 502 -23.92 19.56 26.25
N LYS A 503 -23.90 20.70 26.97
CA LYS A 503 -23.37 21.98 26.44
C LYS A 503 -21.85 21.98 26.26
N LYS A 504 -21.13 21.01 26.87
CA LYS A 504 -19.67 20.89 26.74
C LYS A 504 -19.22 20.17 25.47
N ILE A 505 -20.09 19.37 24.85
CA ILE A 505 -19.79 18.68 23.59
C ILE A 505 -20.41 19.49 22.47
N ASN A 506 -19.62 19.81 21.45
CA ASN A 506 -20.14 20.28 20.18
C ASN A 506 -20.63 19.06 19.37
N PRO A 507 -21.96 18.82 19.26
CA PRO A 507 -22.47 17.62 18.60
C PRO A 507 -22.10 17.57 17.11
N LEU A 508 -22.16 18.73 16.44
CA LEU A 508 -21.82 18.83 15.01
C LEU A 508 -20.34 18.53 14.78
N GLY A 509 -19.44 19.17 15.53
CA GLY A 509 -18.01 18.91 15.40
C GLY A 509 -17.61 17.47 15.79
N ALA A 510 -18.28 16.86 16.77
CA ALA A 510 -18.02 15.46 17.13
C ALA A 510 -18.47 14.48 16.05
N ILE A 511 -19.64 14.73 15.44
CA ILE A 511 -20.16 13.92 14.32
C ILE A 511 -19.30 14.11 13.06
N THR A 512 -18.91 15.32 12.73
CA THR A 512 -18.02 15.61 11.60
C THR A 512 -16.70 14.87 11.75
N LYS A 513 -16.09 14.96 12.94
CA LYS A 513 -14.84 14.26 13.23
C LYS A 513 -14.98 12.73 13.19
N TYR A 514 -16.12 12.22 13.67
CA TYR A 514 -16.45 10.80 13.61
C TYR A 514 -16.58 10.31 12.16
N PHE A 515 -17.26 11.06 11.29
CA PHE A 515 -17.40 10.72 9.88
C PHE A 515 -16.08 10.87 9.09
N GLU A 516 -15.26 11.87 9.41
CA GLU A 516 -13.89 11.97 8.87
C GLU A 516 -13.06 10.71 9.18
N MET A 517 -13.10 10.24 10.42
CA MET A 517 -12.37 9.05 10.85
C MET A 517 -12.91 7.76 10.23
N LEU A 518 -14.20 7.70 9.91
CA LEU A 518 -14.84 6.60 9.16
C LEU A 518 -14.54 6.66 7.67
N GLY A 519 -13.99 7.76 7.16
CA GLY A 519 -13.70 7.93 5.74
C GLY A 519 -14.92 8.19 4.87
N VAL A 520 -15.97 8.79 5.44
CA VAL A 520 -17.17 9.17 4.68
C VAL A 520 -16.81 10.30 3.71
N PRO A 521 -17.16 10.19 2.40
CA PRO A 521 -16.87 11.24 1.42
C PRO A 521 -17.49 12.57 1.80
N ALA A 522 -16.77 13.69 1.58
CA ALA A 522 -17.26 15.03 1.90
C ALA A 522 -18.56 15.40 1.15
N MET A 523 -18.76 14.85 -0.04
CA MET A 523 -20.00 15.02 -0.81
C MET A 523 -21.24 14.47 -0.10
N ALA A 524 -21.11 13.53 0.83
CA ALA A 524 -22.21 12.96 1.60
C ALA A 524 -22.55 13.80 2.84
N LEU A 525 -21.73 14.77 3.19
CA LEU A 525 -21.89 15.65 4.35
C LEU A 525 -22.33 17.03 3.87
N ARG A 526 -23.22 17.66 4.65
CA ARG A 526 -23.57 19.07 4.48
C ARG A 526 -22.54 19.93 5.19
N SER A 527 -22.27 21.11 4.66
CA SER A 527 -21.37 22.06 5.32
C SER A 527 -21.96 22.52 6.67
N ASP A 528 -21.10 22.85 7.62
CA ASP A 528 -21.52 23.39 8.93
C ASP A 528 -22.37 24.67 8.75
N GLU A 529 -22.13 25.45 7.70
CA GLU A 529 -22.88 26.65 7.35
C GLU A 529 -24.30 26.32 6.90
N GLU A 530 -24.48 25.32 6.00
CA GLU A 530 -25.80 24.85 5.55
C GLU A 530 -26.61 24.29 6.72
N VAL A 531 -25.96 23.54 7.62
CA VAL A 531 -26.65 22.98 8.80
C VAL A 531 -27.06 24.09 9.76
N GLN A 532 -26.22 25.12 9.96
CA GLN A 532 -26.56 26.27 10.80
C GLN A 532 -27.70 27.11 10.19
N GLU A 533 -27.73 27.26 8.86
CA GLU A 533 -28.85 27.95 8.19
C GLU A 533 -30.15 27.18 8.33
N MET A 534 -30.13 25.86 8.17
CA MET A 534 -31.31 25.02 8.38
C MET A 534 -31.81 25.11 9.83
N LEU A 535 -30.91 25.04 10.80
CA LEU A 535 -31.27 25.19 12.22
C LEU A 535 -31.85 26.56 12.54
N LYS A 536 -31.34 27.64 11.93
CA LYS A 536 -31.92 28.99 12.04
C LYS A 536 -33.31 29.07 11.40
N GLN A 537 -33.51 28.42 10.25
CA GLN A 537 -34.83 28.35 9.59
C GLN A 537 -35.83 27.58 10.44
N GLU A 538 -35.44 26.41 10.98
CA GLU A 538 -36.32 25.64 11.88
C GLU A 538 -36.65 26.41 13.17
N GLN A 539 -35.72 27.14 13.74
CA GLN A 539 -35.97 27.98 14.91
C GLN A 539 -36.92 29.13 14.59
N GLN A 540 -36.78 29.76 13.41
CA GLN A 540 -37.71 30.80 12.97
C GLN A 540 -39.11 30.27 12.69
N GLU A 541 -39.20 29.06 12.11
CA GLU A 541 -40.52 28.43 11.90
C GLU A 541 -41.20 28.02 13.21
N MET A 542 -40.44 27.49 14.16
CA MET A 542 -40.95 27.19 15.50
C MET A 542 -41.38 28.45 16.24
N GLN A 543 -40.63 29.55 16.15
CA GLN A 543 -41.04 30.83 16.72
C GLN A 543 -42.33 31.35 16.06
N ARG A 544 -42.44 31.31 14.73
CA ARG A 544 -43.67 31.68 14.02
C ARG A 544 -44.87 30.81 14.42
N GLN A 545 -44.64 29.50 14.60
CA GLN A 545 -45.72 28.61 15.07
C GLN A 545 -46.11 28.91 16.51
N GLN A 546 -45.18 29.24 17.41
CA GLN A 546 -45.48 29.67 18.77
C GLN A 546 -46.19 31.00 18.79
N GLU A 547 -45.75 32.02 18.04
CA GLU A 547 -46.43 33.30 17.89
C GLU A 547 -47.85 33.16 17.33
N MET A 548 -48.01 32.23 16.37
CA MET A 548 -49.34 31.93 15.81
C MET A 548 -50.25 31.22 16.83
N GLN A 549 -49.70 30.31 17.64
CA GLN A 549 -50.44 29.66 18.72
C GLN A 549 -50.79 30.63 19.85
N GLU A 550 -49.88 31.51 20.23
CA GLU A 550 -50.15 32.58 21.22
C GLU A 550 -51.15 33.58 20.67
N GLY A 551 -51.05 33.97 19.39
CA GLY A 551 -52.03 34.81 18.74
C GLY A 551 -53.43 34.17 18.69
N LEU A 552 -53.52 32.86 18.39
CA LEU A 552 -54.78 32.11 18.45
C LEU A 552 -55.32 31.98 19.88
N ALA A 553 -54.45 31.74 20.86
CA ALA A 553 -54.85 31.69 22.26
C ALA A 553 -55.35 33.06 22.78
N MET A 554 -54.68 34.17 22.39
CA MET A 554 -55.14 35.52 22.68
C MET A 554 -56.48 35.85 21.95
N ALA A 555 -56.63 35.45 20.70
CA ALA A 555 -57.89 35.62 19.95
C ALA A 555 -59.03 34.82 20.58
N GLN A 556 -58.77 33.59 21.05
CA GLN A 556 -59.75 32.78 21.78
C GLN A 556 -60.06 33.33 23.16
N ALA A 557 -59.12 33.93 23.85
CA ALA A 557 -59.34 34.61 25.14
C ALA A 557 -60.07 35.95 24.97
N ALA A 558 -59.89 36.65 23.85
CA ALA A 558 -60.60 37.91 23.54
C ALA A 558 -62.02 37.68 23.01
N ALA A 559 -62.40 36.50 22.45
CA ALA A 559 -63.71 36.19 21.93
C ALA A 559 -64.81 36.33 22.98
N PRO A 560 -64.70 35.83 24.23
CA PRO A 560 -65.73 36.02 25.24
C PRO A 560 -65.80 37.48 25.74
N ALA A 561 -64.72 38.24 25.69
CA ALA A 561 -64.71 39.67 26.05
C ALA A 561 -65.40 40.51 24.94
N ALA A 562 -65.21 40.19 23.68
CA ALA A 562 -65.93 40.82 22.54
C ALA A 562 -67.39 40.46 22.51
N GLU A 563 -67.77 39.26 22.90
CA GLU A 563 -69.19 38.82 23.02
C GLU A 563 -69.88 39.47 24.21
N ALA A 564 -69.15 39.61 25.33
CA ALA A 564 -69.63 40.38 26.48
C ALA A 564 -69.79 41.88 26.17
N ALA A 565 -68.87 42.50 25.40
CA ALA A 565 -68.97 43.88 24.93
C ALA A 565 -70.11 44.05 23.93
N LYS A 566 -70.37 43.08 23.03
CA LYS A 566 -71.53 43.09 22.11
C LYS A 566 -72.88 42.93 22.83
N ASN A 567 -72.88 42.10 23.85
CA ASN A 567 -74.09 41.95 24.70
C ASN A 567 -74.36 43.17 25.58
N LEU A 568 -73.29 43.88 26.05
CA LEU A 568 -73.40 45.15 26.74
C LEU A 568 -73.85 46.28 25.83
N THR A 569 -73.41 46.35 24.59
CA THR A 569 -73.94 47.32 23.58
C THR A 569 -75.31 47.01 23.11
N ALA A 570 -75.74 45.75 23.03
CA ALA A 570 -77.13 45.37 22.75
C ALA A 570 -78.07 45.72 23.92
N ALA A 571 -77.59 45.56 25.18
CA ALA A 571 -78.33 45.93 26.36
C ALA A 571 -78.45 47.46 26.58
N ALA A 572 -77.52 48.23 26.02
CA ALA A 572 -77.50 49.70 26.08
C ALA A 572 -78.47 50.35 25.06
N ASN A 573 -78.89 49.58 24.03
CA ASN A 573 -79.90 50.06 23.04
C ASN A 573 -81.37 49.83 23.46
N ASP A 574 -81.56 49.02 24.50
CA ASP A 574 -82.89 48.90 25.11
C ASP A 574 -83.01 49.92 26.28
N SER A 575 -83.62 51.02 25.96
CA SER A 575 -83.94 52.21 26.73
C SER A 575 -84.12 51.97 28.26
N ASN A 576 -83.06 52.04 29.05
CA ASN A 576 -83.17 52.18 30.49
C ASN A 576 -82.11 53.23 30.99
N PRO A 577 -82.55 54.39 31.51
CA PRO A 577 -81.66 55.55 31.80
C PRO A 577 -80.66 55.35 32.96
N ALA A 578 -80.65 54.18 33.59
CA ALA A 578 -79.74 53.91 34.69
C ALA A 578 -78.35 53.40 34.26
N ILE A 579 -78.17 53.02 32.97
CA ILE A 579 -76.91 52.44 32.50
C ILE A 579 -76.00 53.45 31.79
N THR A 580 -76.54 54.56 31.33
CA THR A 580 -75.73 55.63 30.67
C THR A 580 -74.80 56.43 31.62
N SER A 581 -75.01 56.36 32.94
CA SER A 581 -74.16 57.07 33.92
C SER A 581 -72.85 56.28 34.22
N TRP A 582 -72.76 55.00 33.90
CA TRP A 582 -71.58 54.15 34.15
C TRP A 582 -70.52 54.12 33.02
N LEU A 583 -71.00 54.34 31.78
CA LEU A 583 -70.11 54.39 30.62
C LEU A 583 -69.28 55.69 30.48
N GLY A 584 -69.64 56.73 31.22
CA GLY A 584 -68.96 58.01 31.25
C GLY A 584 -67.72 58.02 32.16
N VAL A 585 -67.52 56.98 33.00
CA VAL A 585 -66.42 56.94 33.98
C VAL A 585 -65.22 56.09 33.47
N LEU A 586 -65.46 55.25 32.43
CA LEU A 586 -64.38 54.37 31.87
C LEU A 586 -63.71 54.91 30.59
N GLY A 587 -64.17 56.09 30.08
CA GLY A 587 -63.62 56.68 28.85
C GLY A 587 -62.60 57.79 29.01
N GLY A 588 -61.93 57.89 30.15
CA GLY A 588 -60.98 58.95 30.39
C GLY A 588 -59.63 58.46 30.98
N TRP A 589 -58.90 57.78 30.18
CA TRP A 589 -57.45 57.70 30.32
C TRP A 589 -56.86 57.50 28.92
N GLU A 590 -56.31 58.57 28.35
CA GLU A 590 -55.31 58.56 27.30
C GLU A 590 -53.98 57.95 27.78
#